data_90c47932e74cc5046a74834d4df0a358
#
_entry.id   90c47932e74cc5046a74834d4df0a358
#
_cell.length_a   1.000
_cell.length_b   1.000
_cell.length_c   1.000
_cell.angle_alpha   90.00
_cell.angle_beta   90.00
_cell.angle_gamma   90.00
#
_symmetry.space_group_name_H-M   'P 1'
#
loop_
_entity.id
_entity.type
_entity.pdbx_description
1 polymer ?
#
loop_
_entity_poly.entity_id
_entity_poly.type
_entity_poly.pdbx_seq_one_letter_code
_entity_poly.pdbx_strand_id
1 'polypeptide(L)'
;MDKLNISVTRTIDSGVRPIELKCTPIYDCLFSNVAGLRSRALVNSVDYGTLDPGDYMPALEDDRESASSFTARNLRVVLGALPALQSQARGISLFLLSCPVSLVRRGTLAAEVTRLLRAADPKCAEAVCLSFAPELLRLPPKDLQSALLHIRSLGCKVAVEGFGRADFPMSVLPLAAPDLLLLERDRKGDFPAGMAAYVQFAEALGIQTLAVGVSAETVLRGLNDAQCAYYTPAPGLRTEGRSLYMEKELTDLLSERSVASLAGFN
;
A
#
# COMPACT_ATOMS: atom_id res chain seq x y z
N MET A 1 0.14 -18.91 -21.70
CA MET A 1 0.43 -17.52 -21.27
C MET A 1 -0.59 -16.62 -21.95
N ASP A 2 -1.39 -15.90 -21.22
CA ASP A 2 -2.44 -15.03 -21.77
C ASP A 2 -1.78 -13.85 -22.52
N LYS A 3 -2.44 -13.34 -23.58
CA LYS A 3 -1.95 -12.20 -24.36
C LYS A 3 -1.73 -10.96 -23.49
N LEU A 4 -2.57 -10.77 -22.47
CA LEU A 4 -2.45 -9.70 -21.51
C LEU A 4 -1.14 -9.80 -20.71
N ASN A 5 -0.79 -11.00 -20.21
CA ASN A 5 0.45 -11.23 -19.45
C ASN A 5 1.69 -10.87 -20.28
N ILE A 6 1.70 -11.25 -21.57
CA ILE A 6 2.81 -10.92 -22.48
C ILE A 6 2.89 -9.40 -22.68
N SER A 7 1.77 -8.73 -22.86
CA SER A 7 1.74 -7.27 -23.07
C SER A 7 2.17 -6.51 -21.81
N VAL A 8 1.72 -6.92 -20.62
CA VAL A 8 2.13 -6.34 -19.32
C VAL A 8 3.64 -6.48 -19.12
N THR A 9 4.19 -7.69 -19.27
CA THR A 9 5.63 -7.95 -19.15
C THR A 9 6.43 -7.10 -20.13
N ARG A 10 6.04 -7.09 -21.41
CA ARG A 10 6.70 -6.29 -22.45
C ARG A 10 6.64 -4.79 -22.13
N THR A 11 5.52 -4.29 -21.62
CA THR A 11 5.35 -2.88 -21.24
C THR A 11 6.27 -2.52 -20.08
N ILE A 12 6.35 -3.37 -19.05
CA ILE A 12 7.23 -3.16 -17.90
C ILE A 12 8.69 -3.10 -18.33
N ASP A 13 9.10 -3.91 -19.30
CA ASP A 13 10.49 -4.00 -19.77
C ASP A 13 10.87 -2.92 -20.80
N SER A 14 9.90 -2.27 -21.46
CA SER A 14 10.13 -1.33 -22.57
C SER A 14 10.88 -0.04 -22.19
N GLY A 15 10.96 0.34 -20.94
CA GLY A 15 11.69 1.53 -20.48
C GLY A 15 11.02 2.89 -20.69
N VAL A 16 9.92 2.98 -21.43
CA VAL A 16 9.21 4.23 -21.78
C VAL A 16 8.07 4.44 -20.79
N ARG A 17 8.27 5.21 -19.71
CA ARG A 17 7.27 5.56 -18.66
C ARG A 17 6.08 4.57 -18.60
N PRO A 18 6.32 3.28 -18.42
CA PRO A 18 5.26 2.27 -18.52
C PRO A 18 4.37 2.27 -17.28
N ILE A 19 4.79 2.96 -16.22
CA ILE A 19 4.11 2.94 -14.93
C ILE A 19 3.95 4.38 -14.43
N GLU A 20 2.73 4.75 -14.04
CA GLU A 20 2.39 5.97 -13.32
C GLU A 20 2.03 5.62 -11.88
N LEU A 21 2.61 6.32 -10.91
CA LEU A 21 2.26 6.18 -9.50
C LEU A 21 1.29 7.28 -9.09
N LYS A 22 0.02 6.95 -8.98
CA LYS A 22 -0.99 7.81 -8.37
C LYS A 22 -0.94 7.62 -6.84
N CYS A 23 -0.93 8.72 -6.12
CA CYS A 23 -0.83 8.73 -4.66
C CYS A 23 -2.05 9.36 -4.02
N THR A 24 -2.55 8.72 -2.98
CA THR A 24 -3.63 9.22 -2.11
C THR A 24 -3.06 9.40 -0.70
N PRO A 25 -3.38 10.49 0.01
CA PRO A 25 -2.89 10.69 1.36
C PRO A 25 -3.48 9.66 2.33
N ILE A 26 -2.63 9.24 3.27
CA ILE A 26 -3.01 8.47 4.45
C ILE A 26 -3.04 9.44 5.62
N TYR A 27 -4.17 9.53 6.30
CA TYR A 27 -4.35 10.36 7.47
C TYR A 27 -4.31 9.52 8.75
N ASP A 28 -3.75 10.09 9.80
CA ASP A 28 -3.94 9.61 11.17
C ASP A 28 -5.40 9.83 11.58
N CYS A 29 -6.03 8.81 12.16
CA CYS A 29 -7.44 8.90 12.57
C CYS A 29 -7.67 9.89 13.71
N LEU A 30 -6.73 10.02 14.66
CA LEU A 30 -6.92 10.86 15.85
C LEU A 30 -6.72 12.35 15.54
N PHE A 31 -5.69 12.68 14.76
CA PHE A 31 -5.27 14.05 14.55
C PHE A 31 -5.58 14.60 13.16
N SER A 32 -6.06 13.74 12.25
CA SER A 32 -6.30 14.08 10.82
C SER A 32 -5.09 14.67 10.11
N ASN A 33 -3.89 14.41 10.61
CA ASN A 33 -2.64 14.80 9.96
C ASN A 33 -2.25 13.79 8.89
N VAL A 34 -1.53 14.24 7.86
CA VAL A 34 -0.99 13.33 6.85
C VAL A 34 0.14 12.51 7.47
N ALA A 35 -0.11 11.21 7.65
CA ALA A 35 0.85 10.23 8.15
C ALA A 35 1.66 9.58 7.02
N GLY A 36 1.13 9.58 5.79
CA GLY A 36 1.79 8.95 4.68
C GLY A 36 1.04 9.05 3.35
N LEU A 37 1.46 8.23 2.40
CA LEU A 37 0.86 8.12 1.07
C LEU A 37 0.61 6.66 0.72
N ARG A 38 -0.54 6.38 0.11
CA ARG A 38 -0.83 5.09 -0.54
C ARG A 38 -0.66 5.27 -2.04
N SER A 39 0.19 4.45 -2.65
CA SER A 39 0.35 4.45 -4.10
C SER A 39 -0.58 3.46 -4.78
N ARG A 40 -1.02 3.82 -5.98
CA ARG A 40 -1.67 2.97 -6.97
C ARG A 40 -0.88 3.08 -8.27
N ALA A 41 -0.27 2.00 -8.70
CA ALA A 41 0.47 1.98 -9.94
C ALA A 41 -0.50 1.72 -11.11
N LEU A 42 -0.44 2.54 -12.14
CA LEU A 42 -1.13 2.33 -13.41
C LEU A 42 -0.10 1.87 -14.43
N VAL A 43 -0.43 0.83 -15.22
CA VAL A 43 0.43 0.31 -16.27
C VAL A 43 -0.10 0.78 -17.63
N ASN A 44 0.68 1.58 -18.34
CA ASN A 44 0.32 2.08 -19.67
C ASN A 44 0.75 1.08 -20.75
N SER A 45 -0.15 0.14 -21.06
CA SER A 45 0.06 -0.86 -22.13
C SER A 45 -0.21 -0.26 -23.49
N VAL A 46 0.66 -0.57 -24.46
CA VAL A 46 0.47 -0.17 -25.87
C VAL A 46 -0.77 -0.82 -26.48
N ASP A 47 -1.05 -2.07 -26.09
CA ASP A 47 -2.12 -2.87 -26.69
C ASP A 47 -3.48 -2.68 -25.99
N TYR A 48 -3.47 -2.36 -24.69
CA TYR A 48 -4.67 -2.35 -23.84
C TYR A 48 -4.95 -1.00 -23.18
N GLY A 49 -4.13 0.02 -23.44
CA GLY A 49 -4.25 1.31 -22.76
C GLY A 49 -3.81 1.26 -21.31
N THR A 50 -4.38 2.14 -20.48
CA THR A 50 -4.05 2.21 -19.07
C THR A 50 -4.76 1.11 -18.28
N LEU A 51 -3.99 0.27 -17.62
CA LEU A 51 -4.44 -0.86 -16.80
C LEU A 51 -4.36 -0.52 -15.32
N ASP A 52 -5.41 -0.85 -14.59
CA ASP A 52 -5.47 -0.79 -13.12
C ASP A 52 -4.86 -2.05 -12.47
N PRO A 53 -4.52 -2.01 -11.18
CA PRO A 53 -3.98 -3.18 -10.46
C PRO A 53 -4.82 -4.45 -10.60
N GLY A 54 -6.16 -4.33 -10.65
CA GLY A 54 -7.05 -5.47 -10.87
C GLY A 54 -6.84 -6.19 -12.19
N ASP A 55 -6.35 -5.48 -13.22
CA ASP A 55 -6.15 -6.02 -14.56
C ASP A 55 -4.79 -6.71 -14.72
N TYR A 56 -3.72 -6.14 -14.15
CA TYR A 56 -2.34 -6.61 -14.39
C TYR A 56 -1.73 -7.41 -13.23
N MET A 57 -2.21 -7.24 -12.00
CA MET A 57 -1.65 -7.93 -10.83
C MET A 57 -1.67 -9.46 -10.97
N PRO A 58 -2.74 -10.10 -11.50
CA PRO A 58 -2.73 -11.54 -11.75
C PRO A 58 -1.55 -12.00 -12.63
N ALA A 59 -1.18 -11.20 -13.65
CA ALA A 59 -0.03 -11.50 -14.50
C ALA A 59 1.30 -11.49 -13.71
N LEU A 60 1.45 -10.55 -12.80
CA LEU A 60 2.65 -10.46 -11.94
C LEU A 60 2.70 -11.57 -10.90
N GLU A 61 1.54 -12.09 -10.46
CA GLU A 61 1.50 -13.24 -9.56
C GLU A 61 1.99 -14.54 -10.21
N ASP A 62 1.87 -14.66 -11.51
CA ASP A 62 2.31 -15.83 -12.27
C ASP A 62 3.82 -15.79 -12.58
N ASP A 63 4.42 -14.61 -12.68
CA ASP A 63 5.83 -14.42 -13.03
C ASP A 63 6.60 -13.57 -12.03
N ARG A 64 7.49 -14.21 -11.27
CA ARG A 64 8.33 -13.55 -10.25
C ARG A 64 9.33 -12.56 -10.85
N GLU A 65 9.80 -12.75 -12.06
CA GLU A 65 10.78 -11.85 -12.69
C GLU A 65 10.10 -10.54 -13.06
N SER A 66 8.95 -10.59 -13.72
CA SER A 66 8.12 -9.43 -14.00
C SER A 66 7.68 -8.71 -12.73
N ALA A 67 7.28 -9.46 -11.68
CA ALA A 67 6.96 -8.91 -10.37
C ALA A 67 8.16 -8.16 -9.75
N SER A 68 9.36 -8.73 -9.88
CA SER A 68 10.60 -8.12 -9.38
C SER A 68 10.91 -6.82 -10.12
N SER A 69 10.88 -6.83 -11.46
CA SER A 69 11.12 -5.67 -12.32
C SER A 69 10.10 -4.55 -12.04
N PHE A 70 8.82 -4.90 -11.96
CA PHE A 70 7.74 -3.97 -11.64
C PHE A 70 7.95 -3.30 -10.28
N THR A 71 8.14 -4.10 -9.24
CA THR A 71 8.31 -3.57 -7.87
C THR A 71 9.60 -2.77 -7.74
N ALA A 72 10.69 -3.20 -8.34
CA ALA A 72 11.96 -2.49 -8.33
C ALA A 72 11.85 -1.10 -8.99
N ARG A 73 11.11 -0.97 -10.11
CA ARG A 73 10.85 0.32 -10.75
C ARG A 73 10.08 1.26 -9.83
N ASN A 74 8.95 0.80 -9.29
CA ASN A 74 8.13 1.59 -8.37
C ASN A 74 8.93 2.02 -7.15
N LEU A 75 9.69 1.10 -6.57
CA LEU A 75 10.50 1.36 -5.40
C LEU A 75 11.61 2.38 -5.65
N ARG A 76 12.27 2.37 -6.82
CA ARG A 76 13.27 3.42 -7.17
C ARG A 76 12.64 4.81 -7.19
N VAL A 77 11.45 4.93 -7.78
CA VAL A 77 10.74 6.22 -7.84
C VAL A 77 10.36 6.68 -6.42
N VAL A 78 9.82 5.77 -5.61
CA VAL A 78 9.41 6.05 -4.23
C VAL A 78 10.61 6.45 -3.36
N LEU A 79 11.69 5.67 -3.36
CA LEU A 79 12.89 5.95 -2.57
C LEU A 79 13.55 7.27 -2.98
N GLY A 80 13.51 7.62 -4.28
CA GLY A 80 14.00 8.91 -4.76
C GLY A 80 13.11 10.09 -4.35
N ALA A 81 11.81 9.87 -4.17
CA ALA A 81 10.83 10.90 -3.79
C ALA A 81 10.74 11.13 -2.28
N LEU A 82 10.95 10.11 -1.46
CA LEU A 82 10.74 10.14 -0.01
C LEU A 82 11.47 11.28 0.71
N PRO A 83 12.76 11.59 0.45
CA PRO A 83 13.43 12.69 1.13
C PRO A 83 12.75 14.05 0.91
N ALA A 84 12.29 14.31 -0.32
CA ALA A 84 11.59 15.55 -0.65
C ALA A 84 10.20 15.58 -0.01
N LEU A 85 9.46 14.48 -0.03
CA LEU A 85 8.14 14.36 0.63
C LEU A 85 8.26 14.58 2.15
N GLN A 86 9.23 13.96 2.79
CA GLN A 86 9.48 14.11 4.23
C GLN A 86 9.94 15.53 4.60
N SER A 87 10.60 16.23 3.70
CA SER A 87 10.94 17.65 3.90
C SER A 87 9.72 18.57 3.78
N GLN A 88 8.77 18.23 2.91
CA GLN A 88 7.52 18.98 2.75
C GLN A 88 6.56 18.79 3.93
N ALA A 89 6.49 17.56 4.46
CA ALA A 89 5.61 17.21 5.56
C ALA A 89 6.32 16.23 6.51
N ARG A 90 6.76 16.74 7.66
CA ARG A 90 7.52 15.96 8.66
C ARG A 90 6.80 14.74 9.22
N GLY A 91 5.47 14.68 9.07
CA GLY A 91 4.64 13.56 9.50
C GLY A 91 4.68 12.34 8.58
N ILE A 92 5.25 12.44 7.37
CA ILE A 92 5.28 11.31 6.43
C ILE A 92 6.25 10.23 6.93
N SER A 93 5.67 9.20 7.52
CA SER A 93 6.36 8.00 8.06
C SER A 93 5.88 6.70 7.43
N LEU A 94 4.95 6.79 6.46
CA LEU A 94 4.35 5.63 5.81
C LEU A 94 4.18 5.88 4.30
N PHE A 95 4.81 5.04 3.48
CA PHE A 95 4.56 4.98 2.05
C PHE A 95 4.14 3.56 1.68
N LEU A 96 2.86 3.39 1.38
CA LEU A 96 2.26 2.09 1.08
C LEU A 96 2.40 1.76 -0.41
N LEU A 97 3.07 0.66 -0.71
CA LEU A 97 3.33 0.17 -2.05
C LEU A 97 2.75 -1.24 -2.21
N SER A 98 1.73 -1.42 -3.07
CA SER A 98 1.17 -2.75 -3.36
C SER A 98 2.15 -3.59 -4.17
N CYS A 99 2.37 -4.83 -3.71
CA CYS A 99 3.33 -5.78 -4.24
C CYS A 99 2.69 -7.13 -4.53
N PRO A 100 3.06 -7.81 -5.63
CA PRO A 100 2.65 -9.19 -5.87
C PRO A 100 3.24 -10.15 -4.82
N VAL A 101 2.48 -11.16 -4.41
CA VAL A 101 2.95 -12.18 -3.46
C VAL A 101 4.06 -13.05 -4.06
N SER A 102 4.11 -13.16 -5.39
CA SER A 102 5.19 -13.86 -6.13
C SER A 102 6.59 -13.35 -5.77
N LEU A 103 6.73 -12.08 -5.35
CA LEU A 103 8.00 -11.50 -4.89
C LEU A 103 8.63 -12.24 -3.71
N VAL A 104 7.81 -12.81 -2.84
CA VAL A 104 8.23 -13.44 -1.58
C VAL A 104 8.04 -14.95 -1.59
N ARG A 105 7.64 -15.55 -2.70
CA ARG A 105 7.58 -17.00 -2.85
C ARG A 105 8.93 -17.63 -2.48
N ARG A 106 8.92 -18.78 -1.81
CA ARG A 106 10.09 -19.47 -1.24
C ARG A 106 10.76 -18.75 -0.07
N GLY A 107 10.03 -17.91 0.64
CA GLY A 107 10.49 -17.26 1.87
C GLY A 107 11.56 -16.18 1.72
N THR A 108 11.80 -15.69 0.49
CA THR A 108 12.80 -14.63 0.23
C THR A 108 12.22 -13.55 -0.68
N LEU A 109 12.47 -12.30 -0.33
CA LEU A 109 12.17 -11.18 -1.22
C LEU A 109 13.07 -11.25 -2.47
N ALA A 110 12.55 -10.84 -3.63
CA ALA A 110 13.32 -10.83 -4.87
C ALA A 110 14.64 -10.05 -4.74
N ALA A 111 15.71 -10.57 -5.34
CA ALA A 111 17.08 -10.07 -5.12
C ALA A 111 17.26 -8.59 -5.51
N GLU A 112 16.63 -8.15 -6.61
CA GLU A 112 16.72 -6.77 -7.07
C GLU A 112 16.05 -5.80 -6.08
N VAL A 113 14.86 -6.14 -5.58
CA VAL A 113 14.14 -5.35 -4.56
C VAL A 113 14.94 -5.30 -3.26
N THR A 114 15.50 -6.45 -2.83
CA THR A 114 16.39 -6.53 -1.67
C THR A 114 17.61 -5.61 -1.83
N ARG A 115 18.23 -5.60 -3.00
CA ARG A 115 19.41 -4.75 -3.27
C ARG A 115 19.06 -3.26 -3.20
N LEU A 116 17.93 -2.86 -3.74
CA LEU A 116 17.46 -1.46 -3.68
C LEU A 116 17.21 -1.00 -2.25
N LEU A 117 16.51 -1.81 -1.45
CA LEU A 117 16.22 -1.48 -0.06
C LEU A 117 17.48 -1.41 0.80
N ARG A 118 18.45 -2.32 0.60
CA ARG A 118 19.76 -2.26 1.29
C ARG A 118 20.59 -1.03 0.94
N ALA A 119 20.43 -0.51 -0.26
CA ALA A 119 21.14 0.68 -0.71
C ALA A 119 20.43 1.99 -0.34
N ALA A 120 19.20 1.92 0.16
CA ALA A 120 18.41 3.09 0.53
C ALA A 120 18.90 3.69 1.87
N ASP A 121 18.61 4.98 2.07
CA ASP A 121 18.73 5.58 3.39
C ASP A 121 17.82 4.83 4.38
N PRO A 122 18.30 4.45 5.57
CA PRO A 122 17.50 3.73 6.56
C PRO A 122 16.17 4.40 6.89
N LYS A 123 16.12 5.73 7.00
CA LYS A 123 14.88 6.48 7.27
C LYS A 123 13.88 6.36 6.13
N CYS A 124 14.36 6.28 4.88
CA CYS A 124 13.50 6.05 3.74
C CYS A 124 12.98 4.60 3.73
N ALA A 125 13.83 3.61 4.04
CA ALA A 125 13.42 2.22 4.13
C ALA A 125 12.34 2.00 5.23
N GLU A 126 12.50 2.62 6.39
CA GLU A 126 11.54 2.59 7.51
C GLU A 126 10.16 3.17 7.14
N ALA A 127 10.13 4.12 6.22
CA ALA A 127 8.87 4.69 5.71
C ALA A 127 8.18 3.78 4.69
N VAL A 128 8.90 2.86 4.04
CA VAL A 128 8.32 1.95 3.04
C VAL A 128 7.53 0.84 3.74
N CYS A 129 6.28 0.68 3.32
CA CYS A 129 5.41 -0.42 3.71
C CYS A 129 5.02 -1.21 2.46
N LEU A 130 5.46 -2.46 2.37
CA LEU A 130 5.12 -3.37 1.28
C LEU A 130 3.77 -4.02 1.59
N SER A 131 2.77 -3.74 0.75
CA SER A 131 1.41 -4.25 0.90
C SER A 131 1.19 -5.44 -0.01
N PHE A 132 0.64 -6.53 0.53
CA PHE A 132 0.39 -7.77 -0.18
C PHE A 132 -1.07 -8.18 -0.05
N ALA A 133 -1.56 -8.88 -1.06
CA ALA A 133 -2.85 -9.54 -1.03
C ALA A 133 -2.90 -10.62 0.09
N PRO A 134 -4.12 -11.03 0.55
CA PRO A 134 -4.29 -12.04 1.62
C PRO A 134 -3.63 -13.39 1.32
N GLU A 135 -3.32 -13.68 0.07
CA GLU A 135 -2.58 -14.85 -0.40
C GLU A 135 -1.19 -14.97 0.25
N LEU A 136 -0.59 -13.87 0.70
CA LEU A 136 0.62 -13.89 1.52
C LEU A 136 0.47 -14.78 2.74
N LEU A 137 -0.67 -14.68 3.43
CA LEU A 137 -0.94 -15.45 4.66
C LEU A 137 -1.22 -16.95 4.39
N ARG A 138 -1.40 -17.34 3.12
CA ARG A 138 -1.58 -18.72 2.68
C ARG A 138 -0.28 -19.41 2.28
N LEU A 139 0.84 -18.71 2.33
CA LEU A 139 2.15 -19.33 2.11
C LEU A 139 2.45 -20.39 3.19
N PRO A 140 3.29 -21.38 2.90
CA PRO A 140 3.78 -22.30 3.92
C PRO A 140 4.34 -21.53 5.12
N PRO A 141 4.06 -21.93 6.37
CA PRO A 141 4.43 -21.16 7.56
C PRO A 141 5.92 -20.76 7.63
N LYS A 142 6.82 -21.64 7.20
CA LYS A 142 8.26 -21.35 7.14
C LYS A 142 8.59 -20.27 6.13
N ASP A 143 7.98 -20.31 4.94
CA ASP A 143 8.20 -19.34 3.88
C ASP A 143 7.63 -17.98 4.29
N LEU A 144 6.43 -17.95 4.88
CA LEU A 144 5.81 -16.74 5.41
C LEU A 144 6.72 -16.07 6.45
N GLN A 145 7.13 -16.80 7.48
CA GLN A 145 8.01 -16.27 8.53
C GLN A 145 9.34 -15.77 7.98
N SER A 146 9.97 -16.55 7.10
CA SER A 146 11.24 -16.18 6.47
C SER A 146 11.11 -14.90 5.65
N ALA A 147 10.03 -14.77 4.84
CA ALA A 147 9.76 -13.59 4.04
C ALA A 147 9.55 -12.34 4.91
N LEU A 148 8.73 -12.45 5.95
CA LEU A 148 8.43 -11.33 6.85
C LEU A 148 9.70 -10.88 7.61
N LEU A 149 10.48 -11.82 8.15
CA LEU A 149 11.76 -11.51 8.80
C LEU A 149 12.74 -10.85 7.84
N HIS A 150 12.81 -11.33 6.59
CA HIS A 150 13.69 -10.73 5.59
C HIS A 150 13.27 -9.28 5.29
N ILE A 151 11.98 -9.00 5.04
CA ILE A 151 11.50 -7.64 4.76
C ILE A 151 11.81 -6.70 5.93
N ARG A 152 11.51 -7.14 7.16
CA ARG A 152 11.79 -6.36 8.37
C ARG A 152 13.29 -6.12 8.60
N SER A 153 14.15 -7.08 8.26
CA SER A 153 15.62 -6.91 8.34
C SER A 153 16.15 -5.82 7.40
N LEU A 154 15.36 -5.42 6.40
CA LEU A 154 15.64 -4.31 5.48
C LEU A 154 15.08 -2.97 5.98
N GLY A 155 14.47 -2.94 7.16
CA GLY A 155 13.85 -1.76 7.75
C GLY A 155 12.39 -1.51 7.30
N CYS A 156 11.86 -2.31 6.36
CA CYS A 156 10.54 -2.08 5.80
C CYS A 156 9.42 -2.68 6.66
N LYS A 157 8.23 -2.08 6.55
CA LYS A 157 6.98 -2.58 7.13
C LYS A 157 6.27 -3.50 6.14
N VAL A 158 5.38 -4.34 6.67
CA VAL A 158 4.53 -5.23 5.88
C VAL A 158 3.07 -4.94 6.16
N ALA A 159 2.29 -4.78 5.10
CA ALA A 159 0.84 -4.67 5.17
C ALA A 159 0.16 -5.85 4.48
N VAL A 160 -1.05 -6.22 4.95
CA VAL A 160 -1.91 -7.21 4.30
C VAL A 160 -3.26 -6.57 3.99
N GLU A 161 -3.67 -6.70 2.72
CA GLU A 161 -4.93 -6.17 2.19
C GLU A 161 -6.12 -7.10 2.47
N GLY A 162 -7.34 -6.56 2.32
CA GLY A 162 -8.57 -7.35 2.38
C GLY A 162 -8.98 -7.81 3.78
N PHE A 163 -8.44 -7.24 4.84
CA PHE A 163 -8.85 -7.54 6.21
C PHE A 163 -10.34 -7.26 6.40
N GLY A 164 -11.05 -8.19 7.06
CA GLY A 164 -12.51 -8.12 7.22
C GLY A 164 -13.32 -8.80 6.09
N ARG A 165 -12.68 -9.29 5.03
CA ARG A 165 -13.34 -10.13 4.02
C ARG A 165 -13.62 -11.52 4.58
N ALA A 166 -14.68 -12.15 4.10
CA ALA A 166 -15.12 -13.46 4.60
C ALA A 166 -14.08 -14.59 4.40
N ASP A 167 -13.24 -14.45 3.38
CA ASP A 167 -12.19 -15.43 3.03
C ASP A 167 -10.81 -15.09 3.61
N PHE A 168 -10.72 -14.05 4.44
CA PHE A 168 -9.45 -13.61 5.04
C PHE A 168 -8.95 -14.62 6.09
N PRO A 169 -7.68 -15.07 6.04
CA PRO A 169 -7.14 -16.10 6.91
C PRO A 169 -6.78 -15.59 8.31
N MET A 170 -7.79 -15.26 9.13
CA MET A 170 -7.64 -14.66 10.46
C MET A 170 -6.75 -15.48 11.41
N SER A 171 -6.80 -16.80 11.32
CA SER A 171 -6.06 -17.70 12.23
C SER A 171 -4.54 -17.62 12.07
N VAL A 172 -4.05 -17.08 10.97
CA VAL A 172 -2.61 -16.95 10.69
C VAL A 172 -2.05 -15.62 11.22
N LEU A 173 -2.89 -14.64 11.54
CA LEU A 173 -2.45 -13.31 11.99
C LEU A 173 -1.51 -13.33 13.20
N PRO A 174 -1.75 -14.14 14.28
CA PRO A 174 -0.84 -14.18 15.41
C PRO A 174 0.56 -14.67 15.05
N LEU A 175 0.68 -15.52 14.01
CA LEU A 175 1.96 -16.01 13.51
C LEU A 175 2.66 -15.01 12.59
N ALA A 176 1.90 -14.39 11.69
CA ALA A 176 2.40 -13.44 10.70
C ALA A 176 2.73 -12.09 11.33
N ALA A 177 1.86 -11.62 12.23
CA ALA A 177 1.93 -10.30 12.89
C ALA A 177 2.39 -9.19 11.91
N PRO A 178 1.66 -8.93 10.81
CA PRO A 178 2.01 -7.83 9.90
C PRO A 178 1.97 -6.51 10.66
N ASP A 179 2.64 -5.49 10.13
CA ASP A 179 2.66 -4.17 10.77
C ASP A 179 1.34 -3.42 10.56
N LEU A 180 0.64 -3.72 9.45
CA LEU A 180 -0.59 -3.03 9.06
C LEU A 180 -1.59 -3.99 8.41
N LEU A 181 -2.88 -3.83 8.74
CA LEU A 181 -3.99 -4.51 8.07
C LEU A 181 -4.88 -3.49 7.38
N LEU A 182 -5.18 -3.73 6.10
CA LEU A 182 -6.04 -2.85 5.31
C LEU A 182 -7.49 -3.33 5.34
N LEU A 183 -8.35 -2.54 5.97
CA LEU A 183 -9.80 -2.66 5.89
C LEU A 183 -10.29 -1.99 4.61
N GLU A 184 -10.80 -2.77 3.68
CA GLU A 184 -11.27 -2.29 2.39
C GLU A 184 -12.79 -2.41 2.30
N ARG A 185 -13.39 -1.51 1.53
CA ARG A 185 -14.81 -1.59 1.19
C ARG A 185 -15.06 -2.77 0.26
N ASP A 186 -16.23 -3.36 0.37
CA ASP A 186 -16.70 -4.36 -0.57
C ASP A 186 -17.05 -3.75 -1.95
N ARG A 187 -17.50 -4.59 -2.88
CA ARG A 187 -17.92 -4.12 -4.23
C ARG A 187 -19.13 -3.19 -4.22
N LYS A 188 -19.89 -3.14 -3.13
CA LYS A 188 -21.03 -2.21 -2.96
C LYS A 188 -20.58 -0.88 -2.37
N GLY A 189 -19.33 -0.77 -1.93
CA GLY A 189 -18.77 0.43 -1.34
C GLY A 189 -18.96 0.50 0.17
N ASP A 190 -19.32 -0.59 0.82
CA ASP A 190 -19.53 -0.68 2.26
C ASP A 190 -18.32 -1.30 2.95
N PHE A 191 -18.01 -0.83 4.15
CA PHE A 191 -17.06 -1.51 5.04
C PHE A 191 -17.69 -2.78 5.62
N PRO A 192 -16.87 -3.78 6.01
CA PRO A 192 -17.37 -5.00 6.63
C PRO A 192 -18.29 -4.71 7.81
N ALA A 193 -19.39 -5.45 7.91
CA ALA A 193 -20.26 -5.39 9.09
C ALA A 193 -19.43 -5.70 10.35
N GLY A 194 -19.57 -4.88 11.40
CA GLY A 194 -18.75 -5.03 12.60
C GLY A 194 -17.31 -4.53 12.46
N MET A 195 -17.04 -3.58 11.57
CA MET A 195 -15.72 -2.97 11.34
C MET A 195 -14.97 -2.64 12.64
N ALA A 196 -15.66 -2.10 13.65
CA ALA A 196 -15.07 -1.79 14.95
C ALA A 196 -14.48 -3.03 15.65
N ALA A 197 -15.16 -4.19 15.58
CA ALA A 197 -14.66 -5.43 16.15
C ALA A 197 -13.39 -5.94 15.42
N TYR A 198 -13.31 -5.76 14.10
CA TYR A 198 -12.09 -6.06 13.35
C TYR A 198 -10.92 -5.17 13.78
N VAL A 199 -11.13 -3.88 13.95
CA VAL A 199 -10.10 -2.94 14.43
C VAL A 199 -9.62 -3.34 15.82
N GLN A 200 -10.54 -3.57 16.76
CA GLN A 200 -10.22 -4.01 18.12
C GLN A 200 -9.48 -5.36 18.16
N PHE A 201 -9.86 -6.29 17.27
CA PHE A 201 -9.16 -7.56 17.16
C PHE A 201 -7.71 -7.38 16.69
N ALA A 202 -7.47 -6.53 15.68
CA ALA A 202 -6.13 -6.22 15.20
C ALA A 202 -5.29 -5.53 16.29
N GLU A 203 -5.87 -4.57 17.01
CA GLU A 203 -5.24 -3.87 18.14
C GLU A 203 -4.83 -4.85 19.25
N ALA A 204 -5.70 -5.80 19.61
CA ALA A 204 -5.39 -6.84 20.61
C ALA A 204 -4.20 -7.72 20.20
N LEU A 205 -3.87 -7.80 18.90
CA LEU A 205 -2.68 -8.45 18.38
C LEU A 205 -1.47 -7.50 18.23
N GLY A 206 -1.62 -6.22 18.57
CA GLY A 206 -0.59 -5.20 18.36
C GLY A 206 -0.40 -4.80 16.90
N ILE A 207 -1.40 -5.03 16.05
CA ILE A 207 -1.35 -4.74 14.62
C ILE A 207 -2.16 -3.48 14.33
N GLN A 208 -1.57 -2.51 13.63
CA GLN A 208 -2.26 -1.29 13.22
C GLN A 208 -3.26 -1.57 12.09
N THR A 209 -4.28 -0.72 11.97
CA THR A 209 -5.29 -0.82 10.90
C THR A 209 -5.34 0.46 10.06
N LEU A 210 -5.58 0.28 8.76
CA LEU A 210 -5.80 1.34 7.78
C LEU A 210 -7.15 1.11 7.09
N ALA A 211 -8.10 2.01 7.29
CA ALA A 211 -9.37 1.98 6.56
C ALA A 211 -9.22 2.66 5.19
N VAL A 212 -9.48 1.91 4.11
CA VAL A 212 -9.24 2.39 2.75
C VAL A 212 -10.52 2.93 2.11
N GLY A 213 -10.48 4.19 1.69
CA GLY A 213 -11.55 4.79 0.92
C GLY A 213 -12.75 5.23 1.77
N VAL A 214 -12.51 5.87 2.90
CA VAL A 214 -13.57 6.45 3.74
C VAL A 214 -14.28 7.57 3.00
N SER A 215 -15.61 7.46 2.84
CA SER A 215 -16.43 8.40 2.07
C SER A 215 -17.40 9.23 2.91
N ALA A 216 -17.59 8.89 4.18
CA ALA A 216 -18.53 9.56 5.07
C ALA A 216 -17.92 9.85 6.43
N GLU A 217 -18.25 11.00 6.98
CA GLU A 217 -17.79 11.44 8.31
C GLU A 217 -18.30 10.53 9.44
N THR A 218 -19.50 9.96 9.28
CA THR A 218 -20.04 8.99 10.24
C THR A 218 -19.19 7.74 10.34
N VAL A 219 -18.65 7.27 9.20
CA VAL A 219 -17.71 6.13 9.17
C VAL A 219 -16.39 6.52 9.84
N LEU A 220 -15.87 7.71 9.54
CA LEU A 220 -14.64 8.21 10.18
C LEU A 220 -14.78 8.30 11.70
N ARG A 221 -15.91 8.78 12.20
CA ARG A 221 -16.18 8.79 13.66
C ARG A 221 -16.17 7.38 14.24
N GLY A 222 -16.83 6.43 13.61
CA GLY A 222 -16.83 5.04 14.08
C GLY A 222 -15.44 4.38 14.05
N LEU A 223 -14.58 4.78 13.11
CA LEU A 223 -13.17 4.35 13.05
C LEU A 223 -12.35 4.95 14.22
N ASN A 224 -12.56 6.23 14.52
CA ASN A 224 -11.90 6.89 15.66
C ASN A 224 -12.32 6.24 16.99
N ASP A 225 -13.63 6.00 17.17
CA ASP A 225 -14.16 5.34 18.37
C ASP A 225 -13.59 3.92 18.54
N ALA A 226 -13.31 3.23 17.42
CA ALA A 226 -12.71 1.91 17.41
C ALA A 226 -11.17 1.93 17.53
N GLN A 227 -10.55 3.10 17.58
CA GLN A 227 -9.09 3.29 17.61
C GLN A 227 -8.36 2.80 16.35
N CYS A 228 -8.98 2.92 15.19
CA CYS A 228 -8.29 2.71 13.91
C CYS A 228 -7.12 3.68 13.78
N ALA A 229 -5.94 3.17 13.39
CA ALA A 229 -4.75 4.01 13.33
C ALA A 229 -4.81 5.01 12.16
N TYR A 230 -5.23 4.54 10.98
CA TYR A 230 -5.14 5.32 9.76
C TYR A 230 -6.38 5.18 8.87
N TYR A 231 -6.58 6.17 7.99
CA TYR A 231 -7.54 6.06 6.89
C TYR A 231 -7.03 6.74 5.62
N THR A 232 -7.54 6.28 4.46
CA THR A 232 -7.49 7.04 3.22
C THR A 232 -8.87 7.56 2.88
N PRO A 233 -9.01 8.82 2.40
CA PRO A 233 -10.29 9.33 1.97
C PRO A 233 -10.70 8.75 0.61
N ALA A 234 -12.01 8.67 0.37
CA ALA A 234 -12.59 8.49 -0.96
C ALA A 234 -13.12 9.83 -1.50
N PRO A 235 -13.40 9.92 -2.81
CA PRO A 235 -14.14 11.05 -3.37
C PRO A 235 -15.42 11.28 -2.57
N GLY A 236 -15.67 12.54 -2.20
CA GLY A 236 -16.84 12.93 -1.43
C GLY A 236 -16.67 13.06 0.07
N LEU A 237 -15.59 12.52 0.67
CA LEU A 237 -15.31 12.77 2.09
C LEU A 237 -15.02 14.26 2.32
N ARG A 238 -15.82 14.86 3.20
CA ARG A 238 -15.63 16.23 3.66
C ARG A 238 -15.60 16.27 5.18
N THR A 239 -14.67 17.05 5.72
CA THR A 239 -14.56 17.32 7.15
C THR A 239 -14.48 18.84 7.30
N GLU A 240 -15.35 19.41 8.13
CA GLU A 240 -15.44 20.89 8.29
C GLU A 240 -15.61 21.65 6.97
N GLY A 241 -16.35 21.07 6.02
CA GLY A 241 -16.60 21.65 4.70
C GLY A 241 -15.47 21.50 3.68
N ARG A 242 -14.32 20.95 4.06
CA ARG A 242 -13.14 20.75 3.20
C ARG A 242 -13.09 19.32 2.65
N SER A 243 -12.69 19.17 1.37
CA SER A 243 -12.41 17.85 0.80
C SER A 243 -11.04 17.38 1.25
N LEU A 244 -10.98 16.18 1.83
CA LEU A 244 -9.71 15.53 2.17
C LEU A 244 -9.20 14.63 1.04
N TYR A 245 -10.05 14.32 0.07
CA TYR A 245 -9.65 13.45 -1.04
C TYR A 245 -8.75 14.21 -2.02
N MET A 246 -7.61 13.59 -2.30
CA MET A 246 -6.69 13.94 -3.36
C MET A 246 -6.12 12.66 -3.94
N GLU A 247 -6.04 12.58 -5.25
CA GLU A 247 -5.24 11.58 -5.96
C GLU A 247 -4.43 12.30 -7.03
N LYS A 248 -3.11 12.27 -6.90
CA LYS A 248 -2.18 12.92 -7.83
C LYS A 248 -1.04 11.99 -8.19
N GLU A 249 -0.43 12.22 -9.34
CA GLU A 249 0.81 11.57 -9.68
C GLU A 249 1.92 11.96 -8.70
N LEU A 250 2.80 11.03 -8.37
CA LEU A 250 3.88 11.27 -7.40
C LEU A 250 4.81 12.41 -7.83
N THR A 251 5.06 12.53 -9.13
CA THR A 251 5.85 13.61 -9.73
C THR A 251 5.21 14.99 -9.54
N ASP A 252 3.88 15.07 -9.64
CA ASP A 252 3.13 16.31 -9.44
C ASP A 252 3.13 16.72 -7.97
N LEU A 253 3.00 15.74 -7.05
CA LEU A 253 3.09 16.00 -5.61
C LEU A 253 4.42 16.65 -5.22
N LEU A 254 5.52 16.22 -5.86
CA LEU A 254 6.85 16.79 -5.62
C LEU A 254 6.98 18.21 -6.16
N SER A 255 6.46 18.47 -7.36
CA SER A 255 6.59 19.77 -8.03
C SER A 255 5.70 20.85 -7.40
N GLU A 256 4.47 20.51 -7.04
CA GLU A 256 3.47 21.46 -6.55
C GLU A 256 3.53 21.71 -5.03
N ARG A 257 4.36 20.97 -4.29
CA ARG A 257 4.36 20.96 -2.80
C ARG A 257 2.97 20.70 -2.21
N SER A 258 2.15 19.92 -2.92
CA SER A 258 0.75 19.68 -2.56
C SER A 258 0.59 18.98 -1.21
N VAL A 259 1.58 18.17 -0.82
CA VAL A 259 1.57 17.47 0.48
C VAL A 259 1.72 18.46 1.63
N ALA A 260 2.52 19.53 1.46
CA ALA A 260 2.66 20.57 2.47
C ALA A 260 1.34 21.32 2.72
N SER A 261 0.53 21.51 1.67
CA SER A 261 -0.79 22.15 1.80
C SER A 261 -1.80 21.27 2.55
N LEU A 262 -1.66 19.96 2.50
CA LEU A 262 -2.49 19.02 3.27
C LEU A 262 -2.03 18.91 4.73
N ALA A 263 -0.72 19.00 4.97
CA ALA A 263 -0.15 18.96 6.33
C ALA A 263 -0.39 20.25 7.14
N GLY A 264 -0.74 21.35 6.49
CA GLY A 264 -1.00 22.66 7.11
C GLY A 264 -2.40 22.84 7.71
N PHE A 265 -3.09 21.74 8.02
CA PHE A 265 -4.40 21.74 8.68
C PHE A 265 -4.31 21.79 10.22
N ASN A 266 -3.26 22.37 10.77
CA ASN A 266 -3.19 22.72 12.20
C ASN A 266 -3.74 24.12 12.46
#